data_f02829ba7f93977f6b6c6835e0f33f2d
#
_entry.id   f02829ba7f93977f6b6c6835e0f33f2d
#
_cell.length_a   1.000
_cell.length_b   1.000
_cell.length_c   1.000
_cell.angle_alpha   90.00
_cell.angle_beta   90.00
_cell.angle_gamma   90.00
#
_symmetry.space_group_name_H-M   'P 1'
#
loop_
_entity.id
_entity.type
_entity.pdbx_description
1 polymer ?
#
loop_
_entity_poly.entity_id
_entity_poly.type
_entity_poly.pdbx_seq_one_letter_code
_entity_poly.pdbx_strand_id
1 'polypeptide(L)'
;LKNFWTAGSVKGGVDKLENGSAFRYIAEQGLKASDHHEGGAMQQAIDRHTWIGMGIHRAVESVQNRMQDGLAILATVGSTAPFVGLFGTVWGILNALTAIGISGQASIDKVAGPVGESLLMTAIGLAVAVPAVMGYNWILRRNKSVMERVRTFSGDLHNVLLAGKR
;
A
#
# COMPACT_ATOMS: atom_id res chain seq x y z
N LEU A 1 -21.61 3.22 -5.35
CA LEU A 1 -22.13 1.86 -5.10
C LEU A 1 -23.67 1.79 -5.11
N LYS A 2 -24.39 2.74 -4.49
CA LYS A 2 -25.87 2.72 -4.48
C LYS A 2 -26.46 2.61 -5.90
N ASN A 3 -25.93 3.37 -6.83
CA ASN A 3 -26.40 3.37 -8.23
C ASN A 3 -26.13 2.06 -8.97
N PHE A 4 -25.15 1.27 -8.56
CA PHE A 4 -24.88 -0.05 -9.09
C PHE A 4 -26.02 -1.02 -8.79
N TRP A 5 -26.45 -1.08 -7.53
CA TRP A 5 -27.50 -2.00 -7.08
C TRP A 5 -28.91 -1.64 -7.56
N THR A 6 -29.13 -0.42 -8.04
CA THR A 6 -30.39 0.02 -8.66
C THR A 6 -30.48 -0.30 -10.16
N ALA A 7 -29.42 -0.83 -10.75
CA ALA A 7 -29.42 -1.25 -12.13
C ALA A 7 -30.14 -2.61 -12.29
N GLY A 8 -30.87 -2.79 -13.37
CA GLY A 8 -31.60 -4.04 -13.65
C GLY A 8 -30.69 -5.22 -14.00
N SER A 9 -29.39 -4.98 -14.27
CA SER A 9 -28.39 -6.00 -14.57
C SER A 9 -27.02 -5.60 -14.09
N VAL A 10 -26.13 -6.58 -13.90
CA VAL A 10 -24.73 -6.32 -13.48
C VAL A 10 -23.99 -5.49 -14.55
N LYS A 11 -24.22 -5.78 -15.85
CA LYS A 11 -23.63 -5.00 -16.96
C LYS A 11 -24.03 -3.52 -16.89
N GLY A 12 -25.31 -3.24 -16.74
CA GLY A 12 -25.81 -1.86 -16.57
C GLY A 12 -25.36 -1.18 -15.27
N GLY A 13 -25.05 -1.98 -14.23
CA GLY A 13 -24.47 -1.49 -12.98
C GLY A 13 -23.02 -1.04 -13.16
N VAL A 14 -22.22 -1.78 -13.92
CA VAL A 14 -20.81 -1.45 -14.20
C VAL A 14 -20.68 -0.08 -14.86
N ASP A 15 -21.56 0.25 -15.79
CA ASP A 15 -21.53 1.55 -16.48
C ASP A 15 -21.81 2.74 -15.54
N LYS A 16 -22.50 2.48 -14.41
CA LYS A 16 -22.78 3.49 -13.39
C LYS A 16 -21.65 3.65 -12.36
N LEU A 17 -20.63 2.79 -12.43
CA LEU A 17 -19.45 2.90 -11.57
C LEU A 17 -18.42 3.83 -12.22
N GLU A 18 -17.70 4.56 -11.36
CA GLU A 18 -16.67 5.48 -11.77
C GLU A 18 -15.52 4.75 -12.50
N ASN A 19 -15.09 5.32 -13.62
CA ASN A 19 -13.99 4.78 -14.41
C ASN A 19 -12.70 4.68 -13.56
N GLY A 20 -12.04 3.53 -13.63
CA GLY A 20 -10.81 3.29 -12.85
C GLY A 20 -11.03 2.96 -11.38
N SER A 21 -12.29 2.88 -10.91
CA SER A 21 -12.55 2.47 -9.52
C SER A 21 -12.31 0.97 -9.32
N ALA A 22 -11.88 0.60 -8.11
CA ALA A 22 -11.71 -0.80 -7.72
C ALA A 22 -12.99 -1.62 -7.88
N PHE A 23 -14.14 -1.03 -7.59
CA PHE A 23 -15.44 -1.68 -7.71
C PHE A 23 -15.78 -2.02 -9.16
N ARG A 24 -15.52 -1.10 -10.09
CA ARG A 24 -15.70 -1.33 -11.52
C ARG A 24 -14.81 -2.46 -12.02
N TYR A 25 -13.53 -2.41 -11.68
CA TYR A 25 -12.59 -3.44 -12.07
C TYR A 25 -13.02 -4.84 -11.59
N ILE A 26 -13.45 -4.97 -10.33
CA ILE A 26 -13.91 -6.25 -9.78
C ILE A 26 -15.19 -6.72 -10.46
N ALA A 27 -16.13 -5.82 -10.73
CA ALA A 27 -17.37 -6.17 -11.42
C ALA A 27 -17.14 -6.62 -12.86
N GLU A 28 -16.23 -5.97 -13.58
CA GLU A 28 -15.82 -6.37 -14.93
C GLU A 28 -15.13 -7.75 -14.94
N GLN A 29 -14.26 -8.03 -13.98
CA GLN A 29 -13.59 -9.33 -13.86
C GLN A 29 -14.57 -10.44 -13.47
N GLY A 30 -15.53 -10.15 -12.59
CA GLY A 30 -16.61 -11.08 -12.25
C GLY A 30 -17.50 -11.43 -13.44
N LEU A 31 -17.88 -10.43 -14.24
CA LEU A 31 -18.62 -10.66 -15.49
C LEU A 31 -17.83 -11.50 -16.49
N LYS A 32 -16.56 -11.16 -16.72
CA LYS A 32 -15.67 -11.95 -17.59
C LYS A 32 -15.55 -13.39 -17.13
N ALA A 33 -15.41 -13.62 -15.83
CA ALA A 33 -15.36 -14.98 -15.28
C ALA A 33 -16.68 -15.73 -15.54
N SER A 34 -17.82 -15.07 -15.38
CA SER A 34 -19.14 -15.65 -15.67
C SER A 34 -19.32 -16.00 -17.14
N ASP A 35 -18.95 -15.10 -18.06
CA ASP A 35 -19.10 -15.30 -19.49
C ASP A 35 -18.14 -16.38 -20.04
N HIS A 36 -16.90 -16.45 -19.53
CA HIS A 36 -15.91 -17.44 -19.97
C HIS A 36 -16.21 -18.87 -19.50
N HIS A 37 -16.93 -19.05 -18.40
CA HIS A 37 -17.32 -20.39 -17.93
C HIS A 37 -18.22 -21.12 -18.95
N GLU A 38 -18.98 -20.39 -19.76
CA GLU A 38 -19.90 -20.95 -20.75
C GLU A 38 -19.20 -21.38 -22.05
N GLY A 39 -17.98 -20.90 -22.32
CA GLY A 39 -17.30 -21.06 -23.61
C GLY A 39 -16.22 -22.15 -23.68
N GLY A 40 -15.81 -22.80 -22.60
CA GLY A 40 -14.63 -23.68 -22.60
C GLY A 40 -14.82 -25.04 -21.92
N ALA A 41 -14.47 -26.13 -22.61
CA ALA A 41 -14.57 -27.49 -22.08
C ALA A 41 -13.72 -27.73 -20.82
N MET A 42 -12.54 -27.11 -20.69
CA MET A 42 -11.70 -27.21 -19.50
C MET A 42 -12.28 -26.47 -18.30
N GLN A 43 -13.02 -25.40 -18.55
CA GLN A 43 -13.63 -24.58 -17.49
C GLN A 43 -14.91 -25.23 -16.95
N GLN A 44 -15.60 -26.04 -17.78
CA GLN A 44 -16.77 -26.81 -17.35
C GLN A 44 -16.42 -27.95 -16.38
N ALA A 45 -15.15 -28.34 -16.28
CA ALA A 45 -14.67 -29.29 -15.27
C ALA A 45 -14.65 -28.71 -13.86
N ILE A 46 -14.71 -27.38 -13.73
CA ILE A 46 -14.77 -26.67 -12.44
C ILE A 46 -16.19 -26.15 -12.24
N ASP A 47 -16.75 -26.34 -11.07
CA ASP A 47 -18.06 -25.79 -10.73
C ASP A 47 -18.12 -24.27 -10.96
N ARG A 48 -19.22 -23.81 -11.55
CA ARG A 48 -19.43 -22.39 -11.90
C ARG A 48 -19.27 -21.46 -10.69
N HIS A 49 -19.77 -21.89 -9.54
CA HIS A 49 -19.66 -21.14 -8.30
C HIS A 49 -18.17 -20.90 -7.95
N THR A 50 -17.39 -21.95 -7.99
CA THR A 50 -15.96 -21.92 -7.70
C THR A 50 -15.20 -21.08 -8.73
N TRP A 51 -15.53 -21.22 -10.01
CA TRP A 51 -14.87 -20.47 -11.09
C TRP A 51 -15.08 -18.96 -10.98
N ILE A 52 -16.31 -18.51 -10.81
CA ILE A 52 -16.64 -17.08 -10.62
C ILE A 52 -16.00 -16.57 -9.33
N GLY A 53 -16.06 -17.35 -8.24
CA GLY A 53 -15.43 -17.01 -6.98
C GLY A 53 -13.92 -16.77 -7.10
N MET A 54 -13.21 -17.65 -7.81
CA MET A 54 -11.77 -17.49 -8.06
C MET A 54 -11.46 -16.25 -8.92
N GLY A 55 -12.31 -15.93 -9.91
CA GLY A 55 -12.16 -14.74 -10.75
C GLY A 55 -12.27 -13.45 -9.94
N ILE A 56 -13.30 -13.37 -9.11
CA ILE A 56 -13.53 -12.23 -8.21
C ILE A 56 -12.41 -12.13 -7.16
N HIS A 57 -12.01 -13.26 -6.58
CA HIS A 57 -10.94 -13.28 -5.56
C HIS A 57 -9.61 -12.75 -6.11
N ARG A 58 -9.20 -13.21 -7.30
CA ARG A 58 -8.01 -12.68 -7.99
C ARG A 58 -8.10 -11.17 -8.26
N ALA A 59 -9.28 -10.68 -8.61
CA ALA A 59 -9.49 -9.25 -8.82
C ALA A 59 -9.34 -8.45 -7.51
N VAL A 60 -9.88 -8.96 -6.41
CA VAL A 60 -9.76 -8.36 -5.08
C VAL A 60 -8.30 -8.33 -4.62
N GLU A 61 -7.57 -9.44 -4.80
CA GLU A 61 -6.13 -9.49 -4.49
C GLU A 61 -5.32 -8.50 -5.33
N SER A 62 -5.61 -8.38 -6.62
CA SER A 62 -4.95 -7.39 -7.49
C SER A 62 -5.17 -5.96 -7.00
N VAL A 63 -6.39 -5.62 -6.57
CA VAL A 63 -6.70 -4.32 -5.98
C VAL A 63 -5.93 -4.13 -4.66
N GLN A 64 -5.91 -5.14 -3.80
CA GLN A 64 -5.18 -5.09 -2.53
C GLN A 64 -3.68 -4.84 -2.74
N ASN A 65 -3.07 -5.55 -3.69
CA ASN A 65 -1.64 -5.39 -4.00
C ASN A 65 -1.35 -3.96 -4.50
N ARG A 66 -2.16 -3.44 -5.43
CA ARG A 66 -2.02 -2.05 -5.90
C ARG A 66 -2.15 -1.00 -4.80
N MET A 67 -3.00 -1.25 -3.80
CA MET A 67 -3.15 -0.35 -2.67
C MET A 67 -1.97 -0.40 -1.68
N GLN A 68 -1.14 -1.44 -1.77
CA GLN A 68 0.08 -1.58 -0.98
C GLN A 68 1.31 -1.01 -1.69
N ASP A 69 1.21 -0.72 -2.99
CA ASP A 69 2.30 -0.12 -3.75
C ASP A 69 2.74 1.21 -3.12
N GLY A 70 4.04 1.38 -2.96
CA GLY A 70 4.65 2.55 -2.32
C GLY A 70 4.64 2.54 -0.78
N LEU A 71 3.80 1.74 -0.10
CA LEU A 71 3.84 1.63 1.37
C LEU A 71 5.18 1.07 1.88
N ALA A 72 5.78 0.16 1.13
CA ALA A 72 7.09 -0.40 1.46
C ALA A 72 8.18 0.68 1.52
N ILE A 73 8.13 1.69 0.65
CA ILE A 73 9.06 2.82 0.65
C ILE A 73 8.91 3.63 1.94
N LEU A 74 7.67 3.99 2.31
CA LEU A 74 7.42 4.74 3.55
C LEU A 74 7.84 3.96 4.79
N ALA A 75 7.58 2.65 4.83
CA ALA A 75 8.01 1.78 5.91
C ALA A 75 9.53 1.72 6.00
N THR A 76 10.22 1.56 4.87
CA THR A 76 11.69 1.52 4.81
C THR A 76 12.30 2.84 5.25
N VAL A 77 11.83 3.97 4.71
CA VAL A 77 12.32 5.29 5.10
C VAL A 77 12.09 5.53 6.59
N GLY A 78 10.88 5.23 7.09
CA GLY A 78 10.54 5.41 8.49
C GLY A 78 11.40 4.59 9.45
N SER A 79 11.77 3.36 9.05
CA SER A 79 12.61 2.48 9.86
C SER A 79 14.11 2.76 9.73
N THR A 80 14.59 3.20 8.56
CA THR A 80 16.03 3.36 8.30
C THR A 80 16.57 4.78 8.52
N ALA A 81 15.73 5.81 8.32
CA ALA A 81 16.18 7.20 8.45
C ALA A 81 16.82 7.55 9.81
N PRO A 82 16.34 7.05 10.97
CA PRO A 82 17.02 7.27 12.25
C PRO A 82 18.43 6.69 12.28
N PHE A 83 18.64 5.54 11.65
CA PHE A 83 19.95 4.89 11.60
C PHE A 83 20.92 5.63 10.67
N VAL A 84 20.39 6.20 9.57
CA VAL A 84 21.19 7.09 8.71
C VAL A 84 21.61 8.34 9.46
N GLY A 85 20.72 8.93 10.25
CA GLY A 85 21.03 10.05 11.14
C GLY A 85 22.09 9.69 12.19
N LEU A 86 21.93 8.52 12.84
CA LEU A 86 22.90 8.01 13.81
C LEU A 86 24.26 7.75 13.17
N PHE A 87 24.30 7.18 11.97
CA PHE A 87 25.55 7.02 11.23
C PHE A 87 26.26 8.36 11.02
N GLY A 88 25.54 9.39 10.62
CA GLY A 88 26.08 10.75 10.48
C GLY A 88 26.66 11.30 11.79
N THR A 89 25.99 11.04 12.91
CA THR A 89 26.46 11.44 14.25
C THR A 89 27.78 10.75 14.60
N VAL A 90 27.84 9.44 14.45
CA VAL A 90 29.06 8.65 14.76
C VAL A 90 30.22 9.09 13.86
N TRP A 91 29.97 9.28 12.58
CA TRP A 91 30.97 9.73 11.62
C TRP A 91 31.50 11.13 11.95
N GLY A 92 30.63 12.06 12.27
CA GLY A 92 31.01 13.43 12.64
C GLY A 92 31.79 13.50 13.93
N ILE A 93 31.41 12.74 14.98
CA ILE A 93 32.14 12.66 16.23
C ILE A 93 33.54 12.04 16.02
N LEU A 94 33.64 10.98 15.22
CA LEU A 94 34.90 10.36 14.87
C LEU A 94 35.87 11.38 14.23
N ASN A 95 35.38 12.15 13.26
CA ASN A 95 36.18 13.19 12.60
C ASN A 95 36.63 14.28 13.58
N ALA A 96 35.70 14.72 14.46
CA ALA A 96 36.03 15.71 15.49
C ALA A 96 37.16 15.23 16.44
N LEU A 97 37.02 13.99 16.94
CA LEU A 97 38.03 13.39 17.82
C LEU A 97 39.37 13.18 17.11
N THR A 98 39.38 12.80 15.86
CA THR A 98 40.60 12.64 15.07
C THR A 98 41.32 13.97 14.89
N ALA A 99 40.57 15.04 14.57
CA ALA A 99 41.14 16.39 14.42
C ALA A 99 41.78 16.90 15.72
N ILE A 100 41.17 16.62 16.88
CA ILE A 100 41.70 16.95 18.19
C ILE A 100 43.01 16.17 18.49
N GLY A 101 43.01 14.87 18.20
CA GLY A 101 44.16 14.00 18.36
C GLY A 101 45.38 14.49 17.58
N ILE A 102 45.16 14.97 16.35
CA ILE A 102 46.21 15.54 15.49
C ILE A 102 46.71 16.90 16.02
N SER A 103 45.79 17.77 16.46
CA SER A 103 46.12 19.13 16.90
C SER A 103 46.78 19.20 18.29
N GLY A 104 46.68 18.13 19.07
CA GLY A 104 47.19 18.07 20.45
C GLY A 104 46.52 19.01 21.45
N GLN A 105 45.48 19.76 21.01
CA GLN A 105 44.77 20.74 21.82
C GLN A 105 43.31 20.33 22.00
N ALA A 106 43.00 19.70 23.11
CA ALA A 106 41.62 19.38 23.52
C ALA A 106 40.98 20.61 24.20
N SER A 107 40.54 21.59 23.40
CA SER A 107 39.73 22.70 23.92
C SER A 107 38.25 22.50 23.55
N ILE A 108 37.36 22.84 24.47
CA ILE A 108 35.90 22.73 24.29
C ILE A 108 35.45 23.52 23.08
N ASP A 109 36.04 24.69 22.82
CA ASP A 109 35.70 25.55 21.69
C ASP A 109 35.94 24.90 20.32
N LYS A 110 36.94 24.00 20.24
CA LYS A 110 37.21 23.24 18.99
C LYS A 110 36.33 22.01 18.78
N VAL A 111 35.75 21.51 19.86
CA VAL A 111 34.92 20.28 19.87
C VAL A 111 33.44 20.61 19.70
N ALA A 112 32.99 21.70 20.32
CA ALA A 112 31.55 22.02 20.39
C ALA A 112 30.89 22.18 19.02
N GLY A 113 31.56 22.82 18.07
CA GLY A 113 31.05 23.01 16.70
C GLY A 113 30.81 21.65 15.96
N PRO A 114 31.86 20.86 15.72
CA PRO A 114 31.74 19.58 15.03
C PRO A 114 30.81 18.57 15.72
N VAL A 115 30.79 18.54 17.05
CA VAL A 115 29.85 17.69 17.79
C VAL A 115 28.41 18.18 17.61
N GLY A 116 28.18 19.49 17.68
CA GLY A 116 26.85 20.07 17.42
C GLY A 116 26.31 19.77 16.03
N GLU A 117 27.18 19.91 15.01
CA GLU A 117 26.82 19.53 13.63
C GLU A 117 26.49 18.03 13.51
N SER A 118 27.25 17.19 14.22
CA SER A 118 27.00 15.75 14.23
C SER A 118 25.60 15.42 14.82
N LEU A 119 25.25 16.05 15.94
CA LEU A 119 23.96 15.86 16.59
C LEU A 119 22.78 16.29 15.68
N LEU A 120 23.00 17.30 14.82
CA LEU A 120 22.02 17.75 13.84
C LEU A 120 21.66 16.64 12.84
N MET A 121 22.61 15.77 12.49
CA MET A 121 22.35 14.63 11.60
C MET A 121 21.30 13.67 12.17
N THR A 122 21.35 13.38 13.46
CA THR A 122 20.32 12.57 14.14
C THR A 122 18.96 13.28 14.11
N ALA A 123 18.92 14.58 14.36
CA ALA A 123 17.69 15.35 14.30
C ALA A 123 17.06 15.32 12.91
N ILE A 124 17.87 15.44 11.84
CA ILE A 124 17.40 15.33 10.46
C ILE A 124 16.85 13.92 10.19
N GLY A 125 17.55 12.87 10.61
CA GLY A 125 17.10 11.48 10.47
C GLY A 125 15.72 11.26 11.10
N LEU A 126 15.52 11.80 12.32
CA LEU A 126 14.23 11.74 13.02
C LEU A 126 13.15 12.59 12.34
N ALA A 127 13.51 13.78 11.85
CA ALA A 127 12.58 14.67 11.14
C ALA A 127 12.03 14.05 9.85
N VAL A 128 12.79 13.15 9.22
CA VAL A 128 12.35 12.37 8.05
C VAL A 128 11.56 11.14 8.47
N ALA A 129 12.00 10.43 9.50
CA ALA A 129 11.39 9.17 9.94
C ALA A 129 9.96 9.37 10.44
N VAL A 130 9.72 10.39 11.26
CA VAL A 130 8.42 10.61 11.91
C VAL A 130 7.29 10.83 10.90
N PRO A 131 7.40 11.75 9.92
CA PRO A 131 6.35 11.91 8.91
C PRO A 131 6.16 10.65 8.05
N ALA A 132 7.24 9.93 7.73
CA ALA A 132 7.17 8.70 6.94
C ALA A 132 6.34 7.63 7.66
N VAL A 133 6.60 7.39 8.95
CA VAL A 133 5.83 6.42 9.76
C VAL A 133 4.37 6.87 9.94
N MET A 134 4.14 8.15 10.17
CA MET A 134 2.78 8.69 10.29
C MET A 134 1.99 8.50 8.99
N GLY A 135 2.59 8.85 7.84
CA GLY A 135 2.00 8.67 6.53
C GLY A 135 1.71 7.20 6.23
N TYR A 136 2.66 6.30 6.51
CA TYR A 136 2.49 4.86 6.38
C TYR A 136 1.28 4.35 7.17
N ASN A 137 1.20 4.67 8.45
CA ASN A 137 0.11 4.21 9.32
C ASN A 137 -1.26 4.79 8.93
N TRP A 138 -1.28 6.05 8.45
CA TRP A 138 -2.50 6.68 7.99
C TRP A 138 -3.04 6.03 6.71
N ILE A 139 -2.19 5.81 5.70
CA ILE A 139 -2.56 5.15 4.45
C ILE A 139 -2.99 3.71 4.72
N LEU A 140 -2.23 2.96 5.55
CA LEU A 140 -2.55 1.58 5.89
C LEU A 140 -3.96 1.44 6.48
N ARG A 141 -4.33 2.32 7.43
CA ARG A 141 -5.69 2.34 8.00
C ARG A 141 -6.76 2.67 6.96
N ARG A 142 -6.49 3.64 6.09
CA ARG A 142 -7.41 4.02 5.02
C ARG A 142 -7.61 2.88 4.02
N ASN A 143 -6.54 2.21 3.63
CA ASN A 143 -6.59 1.05 2.74
C ASN A 143 -7.42 -0.08 3.34
N LYS A 144 -7.24 -0.38 4.63
CA LYS A 144 -8.04 -1.39 5.33
C LYS A 144 -9.55 -1.10 5.23
N SER A 145 -9.98 0.13 5.52
CA SER A 145 -11.38 0.51 5.44
C SER A 145 -11.95 0.42 4.00
N VAL A 146 -11.14 0.75 2.99
CA VAL A 146 -11.55 0.58 1.58
C VAL A 146 -11.67 -0.90 1.25
N MET A 147 -10.72 -1.73 1.66
CA MET A 147 -10.73 -3.17 1.39
C MET A 147 -11.88 -3.90 2.07
N GLU A 148 -12.33 -3.47 3.24
CA GLU A 148 -13.56 -4.00 3.86
C GLU A 148 -14.78 -3.79 2.95
N ARG A 149 -14.94 -2.59 2.40
CA ARG A 149 -16.04 -2.29 1.45
C ARG A 149 -15.91 -3.05 0.14
N VAL A 150 -14.69 -3.23 -0.35
CA VAL A 150 -14.40 -4.01 -1.55
C VAL A 150 -14.77 -5.48 -1.34
N ARG A 151 -14.43 -6.06 -0.21
CA ARG A 151 -14.77 -7.46 0.13
C ARG A 151 -16.28 -7.67 0.27
N THR A 152 -16.96 -6.76 0.95
CA THR A 152 -18.44 -6.83 1.04
C THR A 152 -19.05 -6.77 -0.35
N PHE A 153 -18.66 -5.81 -1.17
CA PHE A 153 -19.14 -5.69 -2.54
C PHE A 153 -18.86 -6.94 -3.37
N SER A 154 -17.68 -7.54 -3.25
CA SER A 154 -17.30 -8.75 -4.00
C SER A 154 -18.14 -9.96 -3.60
N GLY A 155 -18.51 -10.11 -2.34
CA GLY A 155 -19.41 -11.15 -1.87
C GLY A 155 -20.83 -10.98 -2.42
N ASP A 156 -21.37 -9.77 -2.36
CA ASP A 156 -22.69 -9.46 -2.91
C ASP A 156 -22.74 -9.67 -4.43
N LEU A 157 -21.71 -9.22 -5.14
CA LEU A 157 -21.56 -9.41 -6.59
C LEU A 157 -21.51 -10.89 -6.96
N HIS A 158 -20.76 -11.70 -6.22
CA HIS A 158 -20.69 -13.14 -6.44
C HIS A 158 -22.07 -13.80 -6.36
N ASN A 159 -22.85 -13.48 -5.33
CA ASN A 159 -24.19 -14.00 -5.16
C ASN A 159 -25.14 -13.59 -6.32
N VAL A 160 -25.04 -12.35 -6.79
CA VAL A 160 -25.87 -11.85 -7.90
C VAL A 160 -25.50 -12.52 -9.22
N LEU A 161 -24.21 -12.75 -9.49
CA LEU A 161 -23.74 -13.43 -10.70
C LEU A 161 -24.17 -14.90 -10.72
N LEU A 162 -24.22 -15.56 -9.56
CA LEU A 162 -24.75 -16.93 -9.43
C LEU A 162 -26.26 -17.00 -9.65
N ALA A 163 -27.00 -16.00 -9.17
CA ALA A 163 -28.46 -15.92 -9.37
C ALA A 163 -28.86 -15.64 -10.83
N GLY A 164 -27.90 -15.46 -11.76
CA GLY A 164 -28.15 -15.29 -13.19
C GLY A 164 -28.67 -13.92 -13.62
N LYS A 165 -28.66 -12.91 -12.75
CA LYS A 165 -28.97 -11.51 -13.10
C LYS A 165 -27.74 -10.85 -13.76
N ARG A 166 -27.56 -11.14 -15.06
CA ARG A 166 -26.47 -10.57 -15.87
C ARG A 166 -26.78 -9.18 -16.38
#